data_6854a4b1a98b0b4ad280e22bc4304a8a
#
_entry.id   6854a4b1a98b0b4ad280e22bc4304a8a
#
_cell.length_a   1.000
_cell.length_b   1.000
_cell.length_c   1.000
_cell.angle_alpha   90.00
_cell.angle_beta   90.00
_cell.angle_gamma   90.00
#
_symmetry.space_group_name_H-M   'P 1'
#
loop_
_entity.id
_entity.type
_entity.pdbx_description
1 polymer ?
#
loop_
_entity_poly.entity_id
_entity_poly.type
_entity_poly.pdbx_seq_one_letter_code
_entity_poly.pdbx_strand_id
1 'polypeptide(L)'
;MRNLLARRWALFALVGCLLVGGWARPDAALAEASASPMALEPQVYLPSVQKPEVFEPIPGASYNSLCMSCVSGWVPTDREPSQHADLNLALRGWAETTAYRGLVDYSGGRDDKAPQLYALFGNERTPSVSRVYKVYDWNWTLNQRAGLLNTWPVTLLGAATSKGEIIYVPRSGYRVGTDIGGSYSVMVLYATSSSITLKFTREDNVVHGYTIHLDGLQVDPKLVSLYQSCHAGGRRSLPALRERQPFARAGGGEMRIAIRDNGSFMDPRSRKDWWYGH
;
A
#
# COMPACT_ATOMS: atom_id res chain seq x y z
N MET A 1 -34.01 -28.15 -35.86
CA MET A 1 -33.71 -27.55 -37.18
C MET A 1 -32.30 -26.97 -37.00
N ARG A 2 -31.23 -27.71 -37.45
CA ARG A 2 -30.56 -27.73 -38.78
C ARG A 2 -30.13 -26.28 -39.15
N ASN A 3 -28.83 -25.96 -39.30
CA ASN A 3 -27.70 -26.45 -40.10
C ASN A 3 -26.42 -25.72 -39.56
N LEU A 4 -25.24 -26.27 -39.33
CA LEU A 4 -24.22 -26.92 -40.19
C LEU A 4 -23.79 -26.10 -41.43
N LEU A 5 -22.46 -25.76 -41.44
CA LEU A 5 -21.50 -25.78 -42.55
C LEU A 5 -20.28 -24.93 -42.14
N ALA A 6 -19.11 -25.38 -41.82
CA ALA A 6 -18.12 -26.18 -42.51
C ALA A 6 -17.24 -25.42 -43.54
N ARG A 7 -15.94 -25.48 -43.30
CA ARG A 7 -14.80 -25.54 -44.25
C ARG A 7 -14.32 -24.29 -45.00
N ARG A 8 -13.02 -23.93 -44.89
CA ARG A 8 -12.04 -24.33 -45.94
C ARG A 8 -10.60 -23.97 -45.55
N TRP A 9 -9.73 -24.94 -45.73
CA TRP A 9 -8.27 -24.91 -45.79
C TRP A 9 -7.81 -24.33 -47.16
N ALA A 10 -6.66 -23.65 -47.18
CA ALA A 10 -5.83 -23.53 -48.35
C ALA A 10 -4.34 -23.47 -47.97
N LEU A 11 -3.67 -24.57 -48.24
CA LEU A 11 -2.21 -24.67 -48.42
C LEU A 11 -1.86 -24.08 -49.81
N PHE A 12 -0.72 -23.40 -49.89
CA PHE A 12 0.06 -23.30 -51.13
C PHE A 12 1.53 -23.55 -50.81
N ALA A 13 2.06 -24.49 -51.59
CA ALA A 13 3.46 -24.93 -51.57
C ALA A 13 4.19 -24.41 -52.84
N LEU A 14 5.49 -24.21 -52.67
CA LEU A 14 6.59 -24.41 -53.62
C LEU A 14 6.50 -23.87 -55.04
N VAL A 15 7.54 -23.17 -55.47
CA VAL A 15 8.45 -23.59 -56.56
C VAL A 15 9.75 -22.77 -56.50
N GLY A 16 10.87 -23.49 -56.62
CA GLY A 16 12.22 -22.94 -56.64
C GLY A 16 12.68 -22.57 -58.06
N CYS A 17 13.78 -21.88 -58.11
CA CYS A 17 14.62 -21.82 -59.32
C CYS A 17 16.11 -21.60 -58.92
N LEU A 18 16.91 -22.63 -59.30
CA LEU A 18 18.35 -22.59 -59.37
C LEU A 18 18.84 -21.72 -60.54
N LEU A 19 19.81 -20.88 -60.34
CA LEU A 19 20.75 -20.48 -61.39
C LEU A 19 22.17 -20.44 -60.87
N VAL A 20 23.01 -21.22 -61.54
CA VAL A 20 24.45 -21.39 -61.37
C VAL A 20 25.15 -20.21 -62.08
N GLY A 21 26.12 -19.61 -61.45
CA GLY A 21 27.03 -18.66 -62.09
C GLY A 21 28.32 -18.54 -61.28
N GLY A 22 29.32 -19.32 -61.68
CA GLY A 22 30.65 -19.21 -61.10
C GLY A 22 31.44 -18.05 -61.69
N TRP A 23 32.27 -17.42 -60.87
CA TRP A 23 33.52 -16.71 -61.31
C TRP A 23 34.52 -16.61 -60.16
N ALA A 24 35.74 -16.87 -60.54
CA ALA A 24 37.08 -16.91 -60.01
C ALA A 24 37.40 -16.17 -58.67
N ARG A 25 38.27 -16.82 -57.88
CA ARG A 25 39.07 -16.27 -56.75
C ARG A 25 40.13 -15.30 -57.20
N PRO A 26 40.57 -14.39 -56.32
CA PRO A 26 41.97 -14.32 -56.00
C PRO A 26 42.24 -14.52 -54.49
N ASP A 27 43.37 -15.18 -54.24
CA ASP A 27 43.95 -15.45 -52.93
C ASP A 27 44.26 -14.13 -52.17
N ALA A 28 43.76 -14.01 -50.98
CA ALA A 28 44.27 -13.05 -49.99
C ALA A 28 44.51 -13.79 -48.68
N ALA A 29 45.78 -13.82 -48.31
CA ALA A 29 46.27 -14.40 -47.08
C ALA A 29 45.54 -13.84 -45.85
N LEU A 30 44.83 -14.67 -45.12
CA LEU A 30 44.22 -14.34 -43.84
C LEU A 30 45.28 -14.52 -42.75
N ALA A 31 45.69 -13.40 -42.15
CA ALA A 31 46.39 -13.41 -40.89
C ALA A 31 45.37 -13.85 -39.81
N GLU A 32 45.54 -15.03 -39.23
CA GLU A 32 44.82 -15.50 -38.07
C GLU A 32 45.20 -14.63 -36.86
N ALA A 33 44.33 -13.68 -36.51
CA ALA A 33 44.38 -13.05 -35.21
C ALA A 33 43.74 -14.04 -34.19
N SER A 34 44.60 -14.71 -33.45
CA SER A 34 44.20 -15.51 -32.28
C SER A 34 43.62 -14.61 -31.21
N ALA A 35 42.31 -14.42 -31.21
CA ALA A 35 41.59 -13.84 -30.11
C ALA A 35 41.38 -14.94 -29.04
N SER A 36 42.17 -14.90 -27.99
CA SER A 36 41.89 -15.68 -26.78
C SER A 36 40.51 -15.31 -26.23
N PRO A 37 39.62 -16.25 -25.96
CA PRO A 37 38.37 -15.93 -25.31
C PRO A 37 38.67 -15.46 -23.88
N MET A 38 38.41 -14.18 -23.59
CA MET A 38 38.37 -13.69 -22.21
C MET A 38 37.27 -14.49 -21.47
N ALA A 39 37.70 -15.38 -20.61
CA ALA A 39 36.80 -16.06 -19.68
C ALA A 39 36.18 -14.98 -18.78
N LEU A 40 34.90 -14.72 -18.95
CA LEU A 40 34.11 -13.95 -17.99
C LEU A 40 34.08 -14.74 -16.71
N GLU A 41 34.85 -14.31 -15.72
CA GLU A 41 34.74 -14.83 -14.35
C GLU A 41 33.29 -14.63 -13.89
N PRO A 42 32.61 -15.70 -13.39
CA PRO A 42 31.26 -15.55 -12.86
C PRO A 42 31.32 -14.62 -11.66
N GLN A 43 30.77 -13.42 -11.82
CA GLN A 43 30.56 -12.50 -10.69
C GLN A 43 29.52 -13.14 -9.78
N VAL A 44 29.97 -13.72 -8.68
CA VAL A 44 29.08 -14.20 -7.61
C VAL A 44 28.49 -12.96 -6.93
N TYR A 45 27.29 -12.59 -7.30
CA TYR A 45 26.48 -11.64 -6.55
C TYR A 45 26.06 -12.34 -5.23
N LEU A 46 26.84 -12.14 -4.20
CA LEU A 46 26.35 -12.42 -2.84
C LEU A 46 25.26 -11.39 -2.55
N PRO A 47 24.02 -11.83 -2.24
CA PRO A 47 23.03 -10.89 -1.78
C PRO A 47 23.60 -10.20 -0.54
N SER A 48 23.72 -8.86 -0.59
CA SER A 48 24.08 -8.10 0.59
C SER A 48 22.98 -8.32 1.62
N VAL A 49 23.28 -9.09 2.67
CA VAL A 49 22.43 -9.18 3.85
C VAL A 49 22.47 -7.80 4.49
N GLN A 50 21.59 -6.91 4.06
CA GLN A 50 21.38 -5.65 4.75
C GLN A 50 20.91 -6.00 6.16
N LYS A 51 21.74 -5.67 7.15
CA LYS A 51 21.34 -5.73 8.54
C LYS A 51 19.98 -5.01 8.67
N PRO A 52 18.97 -5.61 9.30
CA PRO A 52 17.69 -4.95 9.50
C PRO A 52 17.93 -3.56 10.07
N GLU A 53 17.44 -2.52 9.40
CA GLU A 53 17.57 -1.14 9.90
C GLU A 53 16.81 -1.08 11.22
N VAL A 54 17.53 -1.01 12.33
CA VAL A 54 16.93 -0.89 13.67
C VAL A 54 16.49 0.56 13.81
N PHE A 55 15.17 0.78 13.80
CA PHE A 55 14.62 2.11 13.98
C PHE A 55 14.62 2.48 15.47
N GLU A 56 15.15 3.67 15.75
CA GLU A 56 15.12 4.22 17.09
C GLU A 56 13.71 4.65 17.48
N PRO A 57 13.25 4.33 18.69
CA PRO A 57 11.98 4.81 19.19
C PRO A 57 11.86 6.33 19.13
N ILE A 58 10.65 6.84 18.98
CA ILE A 58 10.40 8.28 19.02
C ILE A 58 10.59 8.75 20.47
N PRO A 59 11.48 9.73 20.73
CA PRO A 59 11.74 10.22 22.09
C PRO A 59 10.45 10.70 22.78
N GLY A 60 10.23 10.26 24.01
CA GLY A 60 9.05 10.61 24.79
C GLY A 60 7.75 9.91 24.38
N ALA A 61 7.72 9.17 23.27
CA ALA A 61 6.52 8.43 22.87
C ALA A 61 6.29 7.21 23.78
N SER A 62 5.05 7.04 24.18
CA SER A 62 4.54 5.87 24.91
C SER A 62 3.17 5.47 24.37
N TYR A 63 2.87 4.19 24.38
CA TYR A 63 1.67 3.63 23.77
C TYR A 63 0.95 2.73 24.78
N ASN A 64 -0.38 2.75 24.71
CA ASN A 64 -1.23 1.91 25.55
C ASN A 64 -2.19 1.11 24.67
N SER A 65 -2.70 0.03 25.23
CA SER A 65 -3.77 -0.74 24.61
C SER A 65 -5.11 -0.45 25.26
N LEU A 66 -6.18 -0.67 24.49
CA LEU A 66 -7.55 -0.55 24.94
C LEU A 66 -8.23 -1.91 24.82
N CYS A 67 -9.01 -2.29 25.84
CA CYS A 67 -9.73 -3.56 25.88
C CYS A 67 -10.77 -3.62 24.77
N MET A 68 -10.64 -4.55 23.83
CA MET A 68 -11.63 -4.80 22.77
C MET A 68 -12.74 -5.73 23.27
N SER A 69 -12.40 -6.77 23.99
CA SER A 69 -13.37 -7.76 24.54
C SER A 69 -14.28 -7.20 25.62
N CYS A 70 -14.04 -5.97 26.09
CA CYS A 70 -14.92 -5.27 27.03
C CYS A 70 -16.12 -4.59 26.34
N VAL A 71 -16.19 -4.59 25.01
CA VAL A 71 -17.30 -4.02 24.26
C VAL A 71 -18.28 -5.12 23.91
N SER A 72 -19.57 -4.85 24.14
CA SER A 72 -20.63 -5.78 23.76
C SER A 72 -20.60 -6.04 22.25
N GLY A 73 -20.72 -7.30 21.86
CA GLY A 73 -20.68 -7.69 20.44
C GLY A 73 -19.29 -7.71 19.82
N TRP A 74 -18.21 -7.55 20.61
CA TRP A 74 -16.86 -7.70 20.06
C TRP A 74 -16.66 -9.11 19.49
N VAL A 75 -16.14 -9.14 18.26
CA VAL A 75 -15.71 -10.36 17.58
C VAL A 75 -14.29 -10.08 17.06
N PRO A 76 -13.32 -10.95 17.34
CA PRO A 76 -11.98 -10.81 16.74
C PRO A 76 -12.06 -11.00 15.23
N THR A 77 -11.06 -10.48 14.50
CA THR A 77 -10.93 -10.75 13.06
C THR A 77 -10.96 -12.25 12.77
N ASP A 78 -11.60 -12.63 11.67
CA ASP A 78 -11.89 -14.02 11.28
C ASP A 78 -10.65 -14.78 10.77
N ARG A 79 -9.54 -14.09 10.59
CA ARG A 79 -8.28 -14.65 10.10
C ARG A 79 -7.07 -13.90 10.63
N GLU A 80 -5.90 -14.51 10.44
CA GLU A 80 -4.63 -13.89 10.80
C GLU A 80 -4.48 -12.50 10.12
N PRO A 81 -4.25 -11.42 10.90
CA PRO A 81 -4.18 -10.06 10.36
C PRO A 81 -3.17 -9.86 9.24
N SER A 82 -2.03 -10.56 9.29
CA SER A 82 -1.03 -10.52 8.23
C SER A 82 -1.52 -11.11 6.91
N GLN A 83 -2.55 -11.98 6.95
CA GLN A 83 -3.21 -12.61 5.82
C GLN A 83 -4.61 -12.04 5.54
N HIS A 84 -5.01 -10.99 6.24
CA HIS A 84 -6.29 -10.33 6.06
C HIS A 84 -6.15 -9.10 5.17
N ALA A 85 -6.67 -9.16 3.94
CA ALA A 85 -6.50 -8.11 2.93
C ALA A 85 -7.16 -6.75 3.28
N ASP A 86 -8.03 -6.71 4.28
CA ASP A 86 -8.59 -5.46 4.80
C ASP A 86 -7.75 -4.85 5.93
N LEU A 87 -6.89 -5.63 6.57
CA LEU A 87 -6.00 -5.13 7.61
C LEU A 87 -4.60 -4.88 7.06
N ASN A 88 -4.09 -5.80 6.24
CA ASN A 88 -2.80 -5.70 5.57
C ASN A 88 -2.98 -5.28 4.10
N LEU A 89 -2.86 -3.97 3.84
CA LEU A 89 -3.02 -3.44 2.48
C LEU A 89 -2.03 -4.02 1.47
N ALA A 90 -0.83 -4.46 1.91
CA ALA A 90 0.18 -5.03 1.03
C ALA A 90 -0.28 -6.31 0.31
N LEU A 91 -1.21 -7.07 0.89
CA LEU A 91 -1.81 -8.24 0.23
C LEU A 91 -2.59 -7.85 -1.02
N ARG A 92 -3.37 -6.77 -0.94
CA ARG A 92 -4.05 -6.22 -2.11
C ARG A 92 -3.03 -5.68 -3.11
N GLY A 93 -2.03 -4.94 -2.63
CA GLY A 93 -1.09 -4.22 -3.49
C GLY A 93 -1.79 -3.12 -4.29
N TRP A 94 -1.05 -2.47 -5.16
CA TRP A 94 -1.52 -1.34 -5.96
C TRP A 94 -0.72 -1.22 -7.25
N ALA A 95 -1.26 -0.45 -8.20
CA ALA A 95 -0.56 -0.05 -9.42
C ALA A 95 -0.64 1.47 -9.59
N GLU A 96 0.41 2.07 -10.13
CA GLU A 96 0.41 3.50 -10.47
C GLU A 96 -0.63 3.79 -11.54
N THR A 97 -1.28 4.95 -11.45
CA THR A 97 -2.28 5.43 -12.42
C THR A 97 -1.90 6.82 -12.94
N THR A 98 -2.46 7.21 -14.08
CA THR A 98 -2.19 8.49 -14.75
C THR A 98 -3.12 9.63 -14.30
N ALA A 99 -3.91 9.46 -13.24
CA ALA A 99 -4.81 10.48 -12.73
C ALA A 99 -4.05 11.73 -12.26
N TYR A 100 -4.78 12.85 -12.16
CA TYR A 100 -4.22 14.13 -11.72
C TYR A 100 -3.52 14.02 -10.35
N ARG A 101 -2.31 14.58 -10.25
CA ARG A 101 -1.46 14.56 -9.06
C ARG A 101 -1.66 15.84 -8.23
N GLY A 102 -2.80 15.96 -7.57
CA GLY A 102 -3.15 17.10 -6.74
C GLY A 102 -4.47 16.87 -6.04
N LEU A 103 -4.87 17.79 -5.16
CA LEU A 103 -6.17 17.72 -4.51
C LEU A 103 -7.29 17.98 -5.52
N VAL A 104 -8.43 17.32 -5.30
CA VAL A 104 -9.60 17.38 -6.19
C VAL A 104 -10.80 17.87 -5.40
N ASP A 105 -11.56 18.79 -6.01
CA ASP A 105 -12.80 19.31 -5.45
C ASP A 105 -13.98 18.47 -5.93
N TYR A 106 -14.46 17.59 -5.06
CA TYR A 106 -15.68 16.81 -5.30
C TYR A 106 -16.90 17.58 -4.84
N SER A 107 -18.02 17.42 -5.53
CA SER A 107 -19.32 17.96 -5.13
C SER A 107 -19.88 17.25 -3.89
N GLY A 108 -20.91 17.85 -3.29
CA GLY A 108 -21.62 17.32 -2.12
C GLY A 108 -21.14 17.88 -0.80
N GLY A 109 -21.84 17.53 0.27
CA GLY A 109 -21.52 17.94 1.63
C GLY A 109 -20.21 17.33 2.13
N ARG A 110 -19.64 17.97 3.13
CA ARG A 110 -18.51 17.46 3.90
C ARG A 110 -19.03 16.60 5.04
N ASP A 111 -18.32 15.51 5.37
CA ASP A 111 -18.50 14.84 6.65
C ASP A 111 -17.53 15.47 7.70
N ASP A 112 -18.09 16.07 8.73
CA ASP A 112 -17.33 16.69 9.82
C ASP A 112 -16.56 15.67 10.68
N LYS A 113 -16.89 14.37 10.56
CA LYS A 113 -16.16 13.28 11.22
C LYS A 113 -14.93 12.82 10.46
N ALA A 114 -14.79 13.24 9.20
CA ALA A 114 -13.72 12.78 8.33
C ALA A 114 -12.34 13.09 8.92
N PRO A 115 -11.41 12.10 8.91
CA PRO A 115 -10.03 12.32 9.35
C PRO A 115 -9.32 13.35 8.46
N GLN A 116 -8.63 14.28 9.06
CA GLN A 116 -7.93 15.35 8.34
C GLN A 116 -6.48 14.96 8.09
N LEU A 117 -6.14 14.62 6.85
CA LEU A 117 -4.84 14.03 6.48
C LEU A 117 -3.68 15.05 6.61
N TYR A 118 -3.94 16.35 6.52
CA TYR A 118 -2.90 17.37 6.77
C TYR A 118 -2.29 17.23 8.17
N ALA A 119 -3.07 16.74 9.13
CA ALA A 119 -2.64 16.56 10.51
C ALA A 119 -1.76 15.30 10.72
N LEU A 120 -1.53 14.47 9.69
CA LEU A 120 -0.45 13.49 9.70
C LEU A 120 0.93 14.15 9.84
N PHE A 121 1.08 15.37 9.37
CA PHE A 121 2.33 16.13 9.39
C PHE A 121 2.40 17.06 10.61
N GLY A 122 3.59 17.20 11.19
CA GLY A 122 3.80 18.02 12.39
C GLY A 122 3.42 19.49 12.20
N ASN A 123 3.66 20.03 11.02
CA ASN A 123 3.35 21.39 10.61
C ASN A 123 1.97 21.54 9.94
N GLU A 124 1.14 20.50 9.95
CA GLU A 124 -0.22 20.50 9.39
C GLU A 124 -0.25 20.97 7.92
N ARG A 125 0.66 20.49 7.11
CA ARG A 125 0.80 20.87 5.70
C ARG A 125 0.03 19.95 4.76
N THR A 126 -0.29 20.44 3.58
CA THR A 126 -0.64 19.63 2.43
C THR A 126 0.65 19.23 1.72
N PRO A 127 1.02 17.95 1.66
CA PRO A 127 2.21 17.50 0.95
C PRO A 127 2.01 17.58 -0.56
N SER A 128 3.08 17.73 -1.31
CA SER A 128 3.05 17.48 -2.76
C SER A 128 2.67 16.03 -3.02
N VAL A 129 1.86 15.80 -4.05
CA VAL A 129 1.51 14.45 -4.51
C VAL A 129 2.61 13.93 -5.41
N SER A 130 3.38 12.96 -4.93
CA SER A 130 4.49 12.35 -5.67
C SER A 130 3.97 11.43 -6.77
N ARG A 131 3.02 10.55 -6.41
CA ARG A 131 2.38 9.58 -7.30
C ARG A 131 0.94 9.33 -6.87
N VAL A 132 0.17 8.73 -7.79
CA VAL A 132 -1.20 8.31 -7.53
C VAL A 132 -1.38 6.87 -7.99
N TYR A 133 -2.14 6.10 -7.21
CA TYR A 133 -2.27 4.67 -7.41
C TYR A 133 -3.72 4.22 -7.29
N LYS A 134 -4.00 3.04 -7.84
CA LYS A 134 -5.20 2.26 -7.58
C LYS A 134 -4.83 0.99 -6.82
N VAL A 135 -5.55 0.72 -5.74
CA VAL A 135 -5.47 -0.53 -4.99
C VAL A 135 -6.18 -1.63 -5.78
N TYR A 136 -5.68 -2.85 -5.69
CA TYR A 136 -6.39 -4.02 -6.24
C TYR A 136 -7.55 -4.41 -5.34
N ASP A 137 -8.63 -4.87 -5.94
CA ASP A 137 -9.73 -5.51 -5.23
C ASP A 137 -9.31 -6.88 -4.71
N TRP A 138 -10.14 -7.47 -3.86
CA TRP A 138 -9.87 -8.76 -3.25
C TRP A 138 -11.04 -9.71 -3.45
N ASN A 139 -10.76 -10.86 -4.03
CA ASN A 139 -11.73 -11.95 -4.14
C ASN A 139 -11.70 -12.77 -2.84
N TRP A 140 -12.67 -12.55 -1.99
CA TRP A 140 -12.77 -13.22 -0.69
C TRP A 140 -13.04 -14.72 -0.80
N THR A 141 -13.74 -15.17 -1.85
CA THR A 141 -14.02 -16.59 -2.08
C THR A 141 -12.76 -17.36 -2.43
N LEU A 142 -11.92 -16.78 -3.29
CA LEU A 142 -10.67 -17.40 -3.73
C LEU A 142 -9.48 -16.97 -2.86
N ASN A 143 -9.69 -16.06 -1.92
CA ASN A 143 -8.66 -15.45 -1.05
C ASN A 143 -7.44 -14.96 -1.83
N GLN A 144 -7.68 -14.22 -2.90
CA GLN A 144 -6.62 -13.72 -3.79
C GLN A 144 -6.93 -12.32 -4.34
N ARG A 145 -5.89 -11.67 -4.85
CA ARG A 145 -5.99 -10.38 -5.52
C ARG A 145 -6.88 -10.49 -6.77
N ALA A 146 -7.79 -9.50 -6.95
CA ALA A 146 -8.64 -9.34 -8.12
C ALA A 146 -8.15 -8.18 -9.02
N GLY A 147 -9.03 -7.60 -9.84
CA GLY A 147 -8.71 -6.44 -10.69
C GLY A 147 -8.49 -5.15 -9.88
N LEU A 148 -8.04 -4.10 -10.54
CA LEU A 148 -7.93 -2.78 -9.91
C LEU A 148 -9.32 -2.23 -9.53
N LEU A 149 -9.42 -1.59 -8.37
CA LEU A 149 -10.62 -0.87 -7.97
C LEU A 149 -10.93 0.27 -8.94
N ASN A 150 -12.17 0.36 -9.39
CA ASN A 150 -12.63 1.36 -10.36
C ASN A 150 -13.65 2.35 -9.78
N THR A 151 -13.94 2.29 -8.48
CA THR A 151 -14.86 3.20 -7.78
C THR A 151 -14.39 4.65 -7.83
N TRP A 152 -13.07 4.87 -7.78
CA TRP A 152 -12.43 6.18 -7.82
C TRP A 152 -11.24 6.20 -8.77
N PRO A 153 -10.88 7.37 -9.34
CA PRO A 153 -9.67 7.51 -10.17
C PRO A 153 -8.38 7.18 -9.40
N VAL A 154 -8.36 7.48 -8.11
CA VAL A 154 -7.24 7.20 -7.18
C VAL A 154 -7.81 6.60 -5.90
N THR A 155 -7.20 5.52 -5.40
CA THR A 155 -7.56 4.89 -4.13
C THR A 155 -6.37 4.77 -3.18
N LEU A 156 -5.18 5.23 -3.62
CA LEU A 156 -3.99 5.32 -2.80
C LEU A 156 -3.15 6.50 -3.27
N LEU A 157 -2.82 7.41 -2.36
CA LEU A 157 -2.08 8.65 -2.60
C LEU A 157 -0.62 8.48 -2.16
N GLY A 158 0.33 8.78 -3.04
CA GLY A 158 1.74 8.99 -2.68
C GLY A 158 1.94 10.45 -2.23
N ALA A 159 2.15 10.65 -0.94
CA ALA A 159 2.46 11.94 -0.34
C ALA A 159 3.97 12.13 -0.22
N ALA A 160 4.50 13.24 -0.71
CA ALA A 160 5.92 13.55 -0.58
C ALA A 160 6.31 13.81 0.89
N THR A 161 7.35 13.12 1.33
CA THR A 161 7.89 13.19 2.69
C THR A 161 9.41 13.30 2.68
N SER A 162 9.97 13.65 3.81
CA SER A 162 11.42 13.53 4.05
C SER A 162 11.70 12.34 4.97
N LYS A 163 12.75 11.55 4.67
CA LYS A 163 13.13 10.43 5.55
C LYS A 163 13.32 10.92 6.99
N GLY A 164 12.64 10.27 7.92
CA GLY A 164 12.71 10.61 9.34
C GLY A 164 11.68 11.66 9.79
N GLU A 165 10.89 12.26 8.89
CA GLU A 165 9.78 13.17 9.25
C GLU A 165 8.79 12.43 10.16
N ILE A 166 8.46 13.03 11.31
CA ILE A 166 7.55 12.41 12.29
C ILE A 166 6.12 12.47 11.78
N ILE A 167 5.43 11.34 11.87
CA ILE A 167 4.04 11.15 11.46
C ILE A 167 3.15 11.02 12.70
N TYR A 168 2.03 11.72 12.67
CA TYR A 168 1.11 11.87 13.80
C TYR A 168 -0.26 11.28 13.46
N VAL A 169 -1.03 10.94 14.49
CA VAL A 169 -2.44 10.55 14.35
C VAL A 169 -3.23 11.74 13.79
N PRO A 170 -4.00 11.57 12.69
CA PRO A 170 -4.80 12.65 12.12
C PRO A 170 -5.88 13.11 13.09
N ARG A 171 -6.27 14.38 12.97
CA ARG A 171 -7.48 14.90 13.61
C ARG A 171 -8.71 14.31 12.96
N SER A 172 -9.78 14.12 13.74
CA SER A 172 -11.07 13.67 13.25
C SER A 172 -12.18 14.33 14.05
N GLY A 173 -13.33 14.53 13.43
CA GLY A 173 -14.54 14.96 14.13
C GLY A 173 -15.20 13.88 14.97
N TYR A 174 -14.70 12.62 14.97
CA TYR A 174 -15.10 11.64 15.97
C TYR A 174 -14.73 12.15 17.36
N ARG A 175 -15.70 12.16 18.26
CA ARG A 175 -15.48 12.68 19.61
C ARG A 175 -14.55 11.74 20.37
N VAL A 176 -13.44 12.32 20.85
CA VAL A 176 -12.54 11.60 21.75
C VAL A 176 -13.33 11.06 22.94
N GLY A 177 -13.23 9.75 23.16
CA GLY A 177 -13.89 9.08 24.29
C GLY A 177 -15.30 8.54 24.05
N THR A 178 -15.97 8.90 22.94
CA THR A 178 -17.31 8.37 22.62
C THR A 178 -17.28 7.19 21.64
N ASP A 179 -16.48 7.31 20.58
CA ASP A 179 -16.44 6.28 19.53
C ASP A 179 -15.40 5.18 19.84
N ILE A 180 -14.31 5.52 20.54
CA ILE A 180 -13.26 4.57 20.94
C ILE A 180 -13.20 4.41 22.45
N GLY A 181 -13.26 5.49 23.20
CA GLY A 181 -13.14 5.55 24.65
C GLY A 181 -11.73 5.90 25.14
N GLY A 182 -11.59 6.19 26.41
CA GLY A 182 -10.29 6.39 27.07
C GLY A 182 -9.46 7.57 26.55
N SER A 183 -10.05 8.58 25.95
CA SER A 183 -9.34 9.71 25.31
C SER A 183 -8.50 9.32 24.07
N TYR A 184 -8.80 8.18 23.45
CA TYR A 184 -8.16 7.74 22.22
C TYR A 184 -8.98 8.14 20.99
N SER A 185 -8.30 8.30 19.87
CA SER A 185 -8.89 8.71 18.58
C SER A 185 -8.84 7.59 17.56
N VAL A 186 -7.86 6.68 17.65
CA VAL A 186 -7.75 5.54 16.74
C VAL A 186 -7.33 4.27 17.45
N MET A 187 -7.79 3.12 16.92
CA MET A 187 -7.27 1.79 17.21
C MET A 187 -6.26 1.39 16.14
N VAL A 188 -5.24 0.61 16.52
CA VAL A 188 -4.28 0.02 15.58
C VAL A 188 -4.72 -1.40 15.27
N LEU A 189 -5.30 -1.60 14.09
CA LEU A 189 -5.77 -2.93 13.65
C LEU A 189 -4.63 -3.81 13.10
N TYR A 190 -3.61 -3.19 12.52
CA TYR A 190 -2.44 -3.86 11.98
C TYR A 190 -1.23 -2.94 12.06
N ALA A 191 -0.07 -3.50 12.39
CA ALA A 191 1.20 -2.77 12.35
C ALA A 191 2.37 -3.70 12.04
N THR A 192 3.24 -3.22 11.16
CA THR A 192 4.59 -3.75 10.91
C THR A 192 5.60 -2.63 11.15
N SER A 193 6.87 -2.89 10.88
CA SER A 193 7.89 -1.84 10.90
C SER A 193 7.71 -0.78 9.82
N SER A 194 6.93 -1.06 8.74
CA SER A 194 6.81 -0.17 7.56
C SER A 194 5.40 0.24 7.20
N SER A 195 4.38 -0.36 7.82
CA SER A 195 2.97 -0.09 7.51
C SER A 195 2.09 -0.16 8.74
N ILE A 196 0.98 0.58 8.73
CA ILE A 196 0.02 0.61 9.82
C ILE A 196 -1.41 0.81 9.30
N THR A 197 -2.39 0.20 9.96
CA THR A 197 -3.82 0.40 9.71
C THR A 197 -4.46 0.99 10.96
N LEU A 198 -4.98 2.20 10.84
CA LEU A 198 -5.64 2.98 11.88
C LEU A 198 -7.15 2.98 11.68
N LYS A 199 -7.90 2.69 12.73
CA LYS A 199 -9.36 2.63 12.75
C LYS A 199 -9.93 3.69 13.67
N PHE A 200 -10.93 4.46 13.22
CA PHE A 200 -11.54 5.56 13.98
C PHE A 200 -12.77 5.14 14.81
N THR A 201 -13.12 3.86 14.80
CA THR A 201 -14.14 3.27 15.69
C THR A 201 -13.56 2.10 16.46
N ARG A 202 -14.24 1.68 17.56
CA ARG A 202 -13.74 0.59 18.43
C ARG A 202 -14.19 -0.77 17.94
N GLU A 203 -13.69 -1.16 16.75
CA GLU A 203 -14.01 -2.43 16.09
C GLU A 203 -12.75 -3.04 15.52
N ASP A 204 -12.65 -4.36 15.54
CA ASP A 204 -11.51 -5.11 14.97
C ASP A 204 -11.78 -5.51 13.51
N ASN A 205 -12.35 -4.59 12.74
CA ASN A 205 -12.64 -4.73 11.31
C ASN A 205 -12.73 -3.33 10.66
N VAL A 206 -12.98 -3.29 9.36
CA VAL A 206 -13.06 -2.03 8.60
C VAL A 206 -14.49 -1.69 8.14
N VAL A 207 -15.51 -2.38 8.67
CA VAL A 207 -16.87 -2.34 8.13
C VAL A 207 -17.57 -1.01 8.39
N HIS A 208 -17.37 -0.40 9.57
CA HIS A 208 -18.02 0.86 9.91
C HIS A 208 -17.00 1.97 10.14
N GLY A 209 -17.39 3.19 9.79
CA GLY A 209 -16.56 4.38 9.98
C GLY A 209 -15.24 4.34 9.21
N TYR A 210 -14.36 5.27 9.55
CA TYR A 210 -13.13 5.50 8.79
C TYR A 210 -12.00 4.54 9.18
N THR A 211 -11.23 4.14 8.16
CA THR A 211 -9.97 3.41 8.30
C THR A 211 -8.92 4.07 7.41
N ILE A 212 -7.72 4.27 7.94
CA ILE A 212 -6.57 4.77 7.17
C ILE A 212 -5.51 3.68 7.13
N HIS A 213 -5.01 3.39 5.93
CA HIS A 213 -3.82 2.57 5.72
C HIS A 213 -2.66 3.47 5.34
N LEU A 214 -1.56 3.31 6.03
CA LEU A 214 -0.31 4.02 5.75
C LEU A 214 0.80 3.03 5.47
N ASP A 215 1.59 3.30 4.44
CA ASP A 215 2.73 2.49 4.04
C ASP A 215 3.93 3.38 3.65
N GLY A 216 5.15 2.85 3.68
CA GLY A 216 6.36 3.63 3.49
C GLY A 216 6.83 4.35 4.76
N LEU A 217 6.53 3.78 5.91
CA LEU A 217 6.83 4.30 7.23
C LEU A 217 8.05 3.61 7.87
N GLN A 218 8.45 4.17 8.98
CA GLN A 218 9.21 3.55 10.07
C GLN A 218 8.33 3.68 11.33
N VAL A 219 7.49 2.67 11.56
CA VAL A 219 6.59 2.64 12.73
C VAL A 219 7.42 2.50 14.00
N ASP A 220 7.06 3.24 15.05
CA ASP A 220 7.80 3.19 16.31
C ASP A 220 7.89 1.75 16.84
N PRO A 221 9.10 1.23 17.12
CA PRO A 221 9.30 -0.14 17.57
C PRO A 221 8.50 -0.49 18.83
N LYS A 222 8.28 0.48 19.73
CA LYS A 222 7.47 0.26 20.94
C LYS A 222 6.00 0.02 20.57
N LEU A 223 5.49 0.72 19.57
CA LEU A 223 4.13 0.51 19.07
C LEU A 223 3.98 -0.84 18.36
N VAL A 224 4.96 -1.21 17.53
CA VAL A 224 4.98 -2.54 16.89
C VAL A 224 5.02 -3.65 17.92
N SER A 225 5.88 -3.54 18.94
CA SER A 225 5.97 -4.53 20.03
C SER A 225 4.67 -4.64 20.83
N LEU A 226 4.03 -3.51 21.12
CA LEU A 226 2.73 -3.50 21.80
C LEU A 226 1.65 -4.18 20.93
N TYR A 227 1.63 -3.89 19.61
CA TYR A 227 0.71 -4.54 18.68
C TYR A 227 0.93 -6.06 18.66
N GLN A 228 2.17 -6.51 18.56
CA GLN A 228 2.51 -7.94 18.57
C GLN A 228 2.07 -8.63 19.88
N SER A 229 2.27 -7.97 21.02
CA SER A 229 1.83 -8.47 22.32
C SER A 229 0.31 -8.57 22.42
N CYS A 230 -0.43 -7.56 21.93
CA CYS A 230 -1.89 -7.58 21.86
C CYS A 230 -2.40 -8.68 20.94
N HIS A 231 -1.75 -8.86 19.79
CA HIS A 231 -2.07 -9.91 18.83
C HIS A 231 -1.86 -11.30 19.43
N ALA A 232 -0.70 -11.56 20.04
CA ALA A 232 -0.38 -12.81 20.74
C ALA A 232 -1.37 -13.11 21.88
N GLY A 233 -1.91 -12.06 22.54
CA GLY A 233 -2.98 -12.14 23.55
C GLY A 233 -4.38 -12.39 22.98
N GLY A 234 -4.51 -12.74 21.69
CA GLY A 234 -5.78 -13.02 21.02
C GLY A 234 -6.61 -11.77 20.71
N ARG A 235 -5.96 -10.61 20.57
CA ARG A 235 -6.58 -9.32 20.19
C ARG A 235 -7.69 -8.84 21.15
N ARG A 236 -7.71 -9.37 22.37
CA ARG A 236 -8.63 -8.92 23.43
C ARG A 236 -8.40 -7.46 23.82
N SER A 237 -7.23 -6.94 23.52
CA SER A 237 -6.88 -5.51 23.56
C SER A 237 -6.11 -5.20 22.28
N LEU A 238 -6.22 -3.96 21.79
CA LEU A 238 -5.42 -3.45 20.67
C LEU A 238 -4.78 -2.12 21.08
N PRO A 239 -3.61 -1.76 20.49
CA PRO A 239 -3.05 -0.45 20.73
C PRO A 239 -4.03 0.64 20.32
N ALA A 240 -4.11 1.70 21.12
CA ALA A 240 -4.95 2.86 20.88
C ALA A 240 -4.12 4.13 20.99
N LEU A 241 -4.31 5.06 20.06
CA LEU A 241 -3.53 6.29 19.95
C LEU A 241 -4.45 7.50 20.10
N ARG A 242 -3.89 8.56 20.69
CA ARG A 242 -4.57 9.85 20.83
C ARG A 242 -4.40 10.68 19.57
N GLU A 243 -5.27 11.65 19.39
CA GLU A 243 -5.12 12.66 18.37
C GLU A 243 -3.75 13.34 18.50
N ARG A 244 -3.10 13.59 17.37
CA ARG A 244 -1.76 14.22 17.32
C ARG A 244 -0.65 13.46 18.04
N GLN A 245 -0.88 12.25 18.45
CA GLN A 245 0.18 11.39 19.01
C GLN A 245 1.14 10.97 17.91
N PRO A 246 2.48 11.13 18.07
CA PRO A 246 3.45 10.62 17.12
C PRO A 246 3.48 9.08 17.20
N PHE A 247 3.55 8.40 16.04
CA PHE A 247 3.56 6.93 16.02
C PHE A 247 4.53 6.34 15.01
N ALA A 248 5.07 7.14 14.09
CA ALA A 248 5.99 6.68 13.07
C ALA A 248 6.89 7.83 12.57
N ARG A 249 7.87 7.47 11.78
CA ARG A 249 8.59 8.39 10.89
C ARG A 249 8.32 8.00 9.44
N ALA A 250 8.43 8.93 8.51
CA ALA A 250 8.48 8.62 7.09
C ALA A 250 9.73 7.81 6.76
N GLY A 251 9.57 6.69 6.06
CA GLY A 251 10.66 5.78 5.70
C GLY A 251 11.55 6.31 4.57
N GLY A 252 11.02 7.23 3.76
CA GLY A 252 11.71 7.78 2.58
C GLY A 252 11.03 9.02 2.03
N GLY A 253 11.21 9.27 0.73
CA GLY A 253 10.66 10.41 0.02
C GLY A 253 9.15 10.32 -0.29
N GLU A 254 8.52 9.19 0.00
CA GLU A 254 7.09 8.96 -0.23
C GLU A 254 6.46 8.13 0.88
N MET A 255 5.34 8.61 1.40
CA MET A 255 4.41 7.85 2.22
C MET A 255 3.11 7.62 1.44
N ARG A 256 2.60 6.40 1.46
CA ARG A 256 1.35 6.05 0.77
C ARG A 256 0.19 6.04 1.73
N ILE A 257 -0.93 6.64 1.32
CA ILE A 257 -2.12 6.86 2.14
C ILE A 257 -3.34 6.32 1.38
N ALA A 258 -4.01 5.31 1.93
CA ALA A 258 -5.35 4.93 1.51
C ALA A 258 -6.34 5.20 2.64
N ILE A 259 -7.55 5.62 2.27
CA ILE A 259 -8.62 5.86 3.22
C ILE A 259 -9.85 5.06 2.82
N ARG A 260 -10.56 4.55 3.82
CA ARG A 260 -11.81 3.82 3.64
C ARG A 260 -12.89 4.46 4.51
N ASP A 261 -14.10 4.48 3.97
CA ASP A 261 -15.32 4.77 4.70
C ASP A 261 -16.27 3.59 4.58
N ASN A 262 -16.74 3.09 5.72
CA ASN A 262 -17.62 1.92 5.81
C ASN A 262 -17.13 0.75 4.91
N GLY A 263 -15.85 0.45 4.99
CA GLY A 263 -15.20 -0.62 4.24
C GLY A 263 -14.83 -0.29 2.80
N SER A 264 -15.38 0.76 2.18
CA SER A 264 -15.10 1.15 0.80
C SER A 264 -13.91 2.07 0.69
N PHE A 265 -13.03 1.84 -0.28
CA PHE A 265 -11.93 2.76 -0.59
C PHE A 265 -12.48 4.06 -1.17
N MET A 266 -11.95 5.17 -0.69
CA MET A 266 -12.27 6.52 -1.09
C MET A 266 -11.12 7.15 -1.88
N ASP A 267 -11.36 8.26 -2.57
CA ASP A 267 -10.28 9.03 -3.19
C ASP A 267 -9.60 9.91 -2.12
N PRO A 268 -8.33 9.63 -1.76
CA PRO A 268 -7.64 10.37 -0.71
C PRO A 268 -7.25 11.80 -1.11
N ARG A 269 -7.55 12.23 -2.34
CA ARG A 269 -7.30 13.59 -2.84
C ARG A 269 -8.47 14.54 -2.58
N SER A 270 -9.62 14.05 -2.08
CA SER A 270 -10.79 14.89 -1.84
C SER A 270 -10.46 16.02 -0.86
N ARG A 271 -10.43 17.27 -1.38
CA ARG A 271 -10.12 18.44 -0.56
C ARG A 271 -11.15 18.64 0.54
N LYS A 272 -12.45 18.59 0.19
CA LYS A 272 -13.53 18.83 1.13
C LYS A 272 -13.57 17.84 2.29
N ASP A 273 -13.15 16.59 2.05
CA ASP A 273 -13.27 15.51 3.04
C ASP A 273 -12.00 15.38 3.91
N TRP A 274 -10.82 15.36 3.28
CA TRP A 274 -9.57 14.98 3.96
C TRP A 274 -8.56 16.11 4.14
N TRP A 275 -8.77 17.25 3.47
CA TRP A 275 -7.83 18.37 3.44
C TRP A 275 -8.59 19.71 3.64
N TYR A 276 -9.61 19.70 4.47
CA TYR A 276 -10.47 20.86 4.64
C TYR A 276 -9.71 22.07 5.18
N GLY A 277 -9.84 23.21 4.47
CA GLY A 277 -9.12 24.44 4.81
C GLY A 277 -7.69 24.51 4.28
N HIS A 278 -7.28 23.53 3.47
CA HIS A 278 -5.92 23.43 2.91
C HIS A 278 -5.88 23.40 1.38
#